data_d61d9f0e5e25e56d1574f8e711234dc8
#
_entry.id   d61d9f0e5e25e56d1574f8e711234dc8
#
_cell.length_a   1.000
_cell.length_b   1.000
_cell.length_c   1.000
_cell.angle_alpha   90.00
_cell.angle_beta   90.00
_cell.angle_gamma   90.00
#
_symmetry.space_group_name_H-M   'P 1'
#
loop_
_entity.id
_entity.type
_entity.pdbx_description
1 polymer ?
#
loop_
_entity_poly.entity_id
_entity_poly.type
_entity_poly.pdbx_seq_one_letter_code
_entity_poly.pdbx_strand_id
1 'polypeptide(L)'
;VSDRGHTAASQLRAEDIDLDCLFGELGVRWLHTGGIYTALSETSAQTAKAVMEAAHANGTIISYDLNYRPSLWKSIGGQEEARRVNRELASLVDVMIGNEEDFTACLGFEVEGNDENLSHLDVDSYAAMIDKVVEELPNISVVSTTLRQVRTASRNDWSAIAWSKGTGLVRSVERPDLEILDRVGGGDSFAAGLVAGLMETGGLQKAVEWGAAHGALAMTTPGDTSMATR
;
A
#
# COMPACT_ATOMS: atom_id res chain seq x y z
N VAL A 1 13.67 2.10 -19.62
CA VAL A 1 13.99 1.54 -18.30
C VAL A 1 14.35 2.72 -17.42
N SER A 2 13.56 3.02 -16.41
CA SER A 2 13.89 4.08 -15.44
C SER A 2 14.88 3.51 -14.42
N ASP A 3 16.03 4.13 -14.28
CA ASP A 3 16.99 3.85 -13.22
C ASP A 3 16.55 4.60 -11.95
N ARG A 4 15.86 3.90 -11.05
CA ARG A 4 15.41 4.47 -9.77
C ARG A 4 16.45 4.35 -8.66
N GLY A 5 17.45 3.48 -8.81
CA GLY A 5 18.48 3.24 -7.81
C GLY A 5 19.53 4.36 -7.71
N HIS A 6 19.62 5.27 -8.69
CA HIS A 6 20.56 6.39 -8.73
C HIS A 6 19.89 7.76 -8.61
N THR A 7 18.79 7.83 -7.87
CA THR A 7 18.09 9.08 -7.58
C THR A 7 18.53 9.69 -6.26
N ALA A 8 18.25 10.98 -6.03
CA ALA A 8 18.45 11.60 -4.73
C ALA A 8 17.68 10.86 -3.62
N ALA A 9 16.47 10.41 -3.89
CA ALA A 9 15.66 9.64 -2.94
C ALA A 9 16.33 8.33 -2.50
N SER A 10 17.05 7.65 -3.42
CA SER A 10 17.77 6.41 -3.08
C SER A 10 19.01 6.62 -2.20
N GLN A 11 19.44 7.86 -2.01
CA GLN A 11 20.62 8.24 -1.24
C GLN A 11 20.25 8.98 0.05
N LEU A 12 18.96 9.31 0.25
CA LEU A 12 18.47 9.97 1.46
C LEU A 12 18.74 9.08 2.67
N ARG A 13 19.30 9.67 3.73
CA ARG A 13 19.62 9.01 4.98
C ARG A 13 18.75 9.52 6.11
N ALA A 14 18.57 8.72 7.16
CA ALA A 14 17.83 9.15 8.33
C ALA A 14 18.41 10.41 9.00
N GLU A 15 19.72 10.55 8.99
CA GLU A 15 20.43 11.73 9.51
C GLU A 15 20.19 13.03 8.72
N ASP A 16 19.69 12.94 7.49
CA ASP A 16 19.28 14.10 6.68
C ASP A 16 17.90 14.63 7.07
N ILE A 17 17.18 13.94 7.96
CA ILE A 17 15.81 14.22 8.37
C ILE A 17 15.79 14.53 9.88
N ASP A 18 15.26 15.67 10.26
CA ASP A 18 15.06 16.00 11.67
C ASP A 18 13.81 15.28 12.20
N LEU A 19 14.01 14.03 12.63
CA LEU A 19 12.95 13.15 13.09
C LEU A 19 12.33 13.63 14.41
N ASP A 20 13.13 14.25 15.29
CA ASP A 20 12.65 14.80 16.57
C ASP A 20 11.73 16.00 16.33
N CYS A 21 12.09 16.87 15.38
CA CYS A 21 11.23 17.97 14.96
C CYS A 21 9.92 17.42 14.35
N LEU A 22 10.01 16.49 13.40
CA LEU A 22 8.82 15.97 12.71
C LEU A 22 7.83 15.28 13.66
N PHE A 23 8.28 14.30 14.41
CA PHE A 23 7.41 13.46 15.20
C PHE A 23 7.21 13.95 16.64
N GLY A 24 8.23 14.61 17.21
CA GLY A 24 8.15 15.19 18.55
C GLY A 24 7.53 16.58 18.58
N GLU A 25 8.17 17.56 17.93
CA GLU A 25 7.76 18.97 18.02
C GLU A 25 6.51 19.29 17.19
N LEU A 26 6.50 18.89 15.90
CA LEU A 26 5.39 19.15 14.97
C LEU A 26 4.22 18.19 15.18
N GLY A 27 4.46 17.04 15.82
CA GLY A 27 3.42 16.06 16.13
C GLY A 27 2.78 15.49 14.87
N VAL A 28 3.58 15.03 13.90
CA VAL A 28 3.08 14.38 12.68
C VAL A 28 2.17 13.21 13.04
N ARG A 29 0.92 13.25 12.60
CA ARG A 29 -0.10 12.28 12.97
C ARG A 29 -0.12 11.03 12.11
N TRP A 30 0.41 11.10 10.88
CA TRP A 30 0.37 10.03 9.91
C TRP A 30 1.62 10.03 9.04
N LEU A 31 2.30 8.89 8.99
CA LEU A 31 3.39 8.60 8.06
C LEU A 31 2.90 7.64 7.00
N HIS A 32 3.13 7.93 5.72
CA HIS A 32 2.93 6.99 4.62
C HIS A 32 4.25 6.73 3.90
N THR A 33 4.57 5.47 3.68
CA THR A 33 5.71 5.02 2.89
C THR A 33 5.38 3.69 2.19
N GLY A 34 6.34 3.09 1.48
CA GLY A 34 6.03 1.84 0.78
C GLY A 34 7.24 1.14 0.18
N GLY A 35 6.97 -0.03 -0.38
CA GLY A 35 7.94 -0.98 -0.89
C GLY A 35 8.76 -0.47 -2.08
N ILE A 36 8.25 0.49 -2.84
CA ILE A 36 9.07 1.12 -3.90
C ILE A 36 10.22 1.90 -3.30
N TYR A 37 9.97 2.73 -2.27
CA TYR A 37 11.03 3.49 -1.61
C TYR A 37 12.07 2.56 -0.97
N THR A 38 11.63 1.56 -0.22
CA THR A 38 12.52 0.60 0.45
C THR A 38 13.34 -0.25 -0.51
N ALA A 39 12.87 -0.41 -1.75
CA ALA A 39 13.55 -1.16 -2.80
C ALA A 39 14.51 -0.33 -3.66
N LEU A 40 14.67 0.97 -3.41
CA LEU A 40 15.58 1.82 -4.20
C LEU A 40 17.04 1.50 -3.93
N SER A 41 17.40 1.21 -2.68
CA SER A 41 18.76 0.90 -2.23
C SER A 41 18.73 0.32 -0.81
N GLU A 42 19.87 -0.21 -0.33
CA GLU A 42 20.03 -0.58 1.08
C GLU A 42 19.87 0.65 2.00
N THR A 43 20.37 1.81 1.59
CA THR A 43 20.24 3.07 2.34
C THR A 43 18.78 3.45 2.50
N SER A 44 17.96 3.38 1.45
CA SER A 44 16.54 3.73 1.53
C SER A 44 15.74 2.78 2.43
N ALA A 45 16.10 1.48 2.45
CA ALA A 45 15.48 0.51 3.37
C ALA A 45 15.82 0.85 4.84
N GLN A 46 17.09 1.18 5.13
CA GLN A 46 17.52 1.59 6.47
C GLN A 46 16.88 2.92 6.89
N THR A 47 16.80 3.88 5.98
CA THR A 47 16.14 5.17 6.24
C THR A 47 14.65 4.99 6.50
N ALA A 48 13.94 4.18 5.70
CA ALA A 48 12.54 3.87 5.95
C ALA A 48 12.33 3.27 7.35
N LYS A 49 13.17 2.31 7.73
CA LYS A 49 13.12 1.71 9.06
C LYS A 49 13.29 2.75 10.16
N ALA A 50 14.34 3.56 10.11
CA ALA A 50 14.61 4.57 11.13
C ALA A 50 13.47 5.61 11.26
N VAL A 51 12.93 6.06 10.13
CA VAL A 51 11.79 6.98 10.09
C VAL A 51 10.53 6.34 10.69
N MET A 52 10.25 5.07 10.36
CA MET A 52 9.10 4.34 10.90
C MET A 52 9.27 4.06 12.40
N GLU A 53 10.47 3.72 12.87
CA GLU A 53 10.75 3.54 14.31
C GLU A 53 10.52 4.84 15.08
N ALA A 54 11.00 5.99 14.56
CA ALA A 54 10.76 7.29 15.18
C ALA A 54 9.29 7.67 15.19
N ALA A 55 8.57 7.43 14.09
CA ALA A 55 7.13 7.64 14.00
C ALA A 55 6.36 6.79 15.02
N HIS A 56 6.68 5.48 15.08
CA HIS A 56 6.05 4.55 16.02
C HIS A 56 6.30 4.95 17.48
N ALA A 57 7.53 5.34 17.83
CA ALA A 57 7.88 5.79 19.18
C ALA A 57 7.11 7.03 19.63
N ASN A 58 6.64 7.86 18.70
CA ASN A 58 5.85 9.06 18.96
C ASN A 58 4.33 8.86 18.77
N GLY A 59 3.87 7.63 18.54
CA GLY A 59 2.45 7.33 18.35
C GLY A 59 1.86 7.83 17.03
N THR A 60 2.69 8.11 16.03
CA THR A 60 2.29 8.43 14.67
C THR A 60 1.74 7.17 14.00
N ILE A 61 0.59 7.26 13.36
CA ILE A 61 0.00 6.16 12.59
C ILE A 61 0.85 5.92 11.34
N ILE A 62 1.18 4.67 11.06
CA ILE A 62 2.02 4.30 9.93
C ILE A 62 1.21 3.49 8.92
N SER A 63 1.09 4.00 7.69
CA SER A 63 0.60 3.23 6.55
C SER A 63 1.73 2.84 5.62
N TYR A 64 1.65 1.60 5.10
CA TYR A 64 2.66 1.03 4.22
C TYR A 64 1.99 0.37 3.01
N ASP A 65 2.36 0.81 1.81
CA ASP A 65 1.98 0.17 0.56
C ASP A 65 3.09 -0.82 0.14
N LEU A 66 2.80 -2.10 0.14
CA LEU A 66 3.76 -3.17 -0.20
C LEU A 66 4.34 -3.00 -1.59
N ASN A 67 3.53 -2.68 -2.57
CA ASN A 67 3.87 -2.25 -3.93
C ASN A 67 5.12 -2.95 -4.51
N TYR A 68 5.11 -4.29 -4.51
CA TYR A 68 6.23 -5.11 -4.91
C TYR A 68 6.66 -4.86 -6.36
N ARG A 69 7.96 -4.68 -6.57
CA ARG A 69 8.54 -4.53 -7.90
C ARG A 69 9.78 -5.42 -8.04
N PRO A 70 9.66 -6.60 -8.67
CA PRO A 70 10.79 -7.53 -8.82
C PRO A 70 12.04 -6.89 -9.42
N SER A 71 11.85 -5.95 -10.36
CA SER A 71 12.94 -5.26 -11.03
C SER A 71 13.80 -4.38 -10.09
N LEU A 72 13.21 -3.82 -9.05
CA LEU A 72 13.95 -3.03 -8.04
C LEU A 72 14.71 -3.94 -7.09
N TRP A 73 14.06 -4.98 -6.58
CA TRP A 73 14.67 -5.91 -5.62
C TRP A 73 15.78 -6.77 -6.23
N LYS A 74 15.75 -7.00 -7.56
CA LYS A 74 16.75 -7.84 -8.25
C LYS A 74 18.18 -7.43 -7.97
N SER A 75 18.46 -6.13 -7.83
CA SER A 75 19.82 -5.60 -7.61
C SER A 75 20.27 -5.61 -6.15
N ILE A 76 19.35 -5.80 -5.21
CA ILE A 76 19.61 -5.71 -3.76
C ILE A 76 19.24 -6.98 -2.98
N GLY A 77 19.23 -8.13 -3.63
CA GLY A 77 19.02 -9.43 -2.97
C GLY A 77 17.77 -10.20 -3.39
N GLY A 78 16.99 -9.65 -4.32
CA GLY A 78 15.83 -10.35 -4.89
C GLY A 78 14.66 -10.49 -3.93
N GLN A 79 13.81 -11.50 -4.16
CA GLN A 79 12.58 -11.71 -3.39
C GLN A 79 12.83 -12.07 -1.92
N GLU A 80 13.90 -12.81 -1.63
CA GLU A 80 14.23 -13.18 -0.25
C GLU A 80 14.54 -11.94 0.58
N GLU A 81 15.32 -11.02 0.03
CA GLU A 81 15.62 -9.76 0.71
C GLU A 81 14.38 -8.85 0.79
N ALA A 82 13.56 -8.80 -0.26
CA ALA A 82 12.27 -8.12 -0.21
C ALA A 82 11.42 -8.63 0.96
N ARG A 83 11.31 -9.95 1.10
CA ARG A 83 10.54 -10.59 2.17
C ARG A 83 11.12 -10.28 3.55
N ARG A 84 12.44 -10.37 3.70
CA ARG A 84 13.12 -10.04 4.96
C ARG A 84 12.85 -8.60 5.39
N VAL A 85 13.09 -7.63 4.49
CA VAL A 85 12.91 -6.19 4.79
C VAL A 85 11.45 -5.87 5.07
N ASN A 86 10.53 -6.31 4.22
CA ASN A 86 9.12 -5.97 4.40
C ASN A 86 8.51 -6.63 5.65
N ARG A 87 8.91 -7.84 6.04
CA ARG A 87 8.46 -8.44 7.31
C ARG A 87 9.00 -7.69 8.52
N GLU A 88 10.23 -7.21 8.46
CA GLU A 88 10.80 -6.38 9.52
C GLU A 88 10.00 -5.06 9.68
N LEU A 89 9.74 -4.35 8.57
CA LEU A 89 8.99 -3.10 8.58
C LEU A 89 7.51 -3.30 8.95
N ALA A 90 6.90 -4.41 8.55
CA ALA A 90 5.50 -4.72 8.84
C ALA A 90 5.17 -4.73 10.34
N SER A 91 6.16 -5.02 11.20
CA SER A 91 5.99 -4.96 12.66
C SER A 91 5.73 -3.55 13.21
N LEU A 92 5.96 -2.51 12.42
CA LEU A 92 5.77 -1.11 12.78
C LEU A 92 4.51 -0.50 12.12
N VAL A 93 3.80 -1.26 11.28
CA VAL A 93 2.73 -0.77 10.41
C VAL A 93 1.37 -0.91 11.10
N ASP A 94 0.56 0.15 11.06
CA ASP A 94 -0.83 0.15 11.52
C ASP A 94 -1.81 -0.14 10.37
N VAL A 95 -1.52 0.36 9.16
CA VAL A 95 -2.37 0.24 7.96
C VAL A 95 -1.56 -0.34 6.81
N MET A 96 -1.84 -1.60 6.46
CA MET A 96 -1.17 -2.31 5.38
C MET A 96 -2.00 -2.21 4.10
N ILE A 97 -1.35 -1.81 3.00
CA ILE A 97 -1.94 -1.71 1.67
C ILE A 97 -1.15 -2.61 0.72
N GLY A 98 -1.83 -3.30 -0.18
CA GLY A 98 -1.21 -4.15 -1.19
C GLY A 98 -2.24 -4.98 -1.93
N ASN A 99 -1.84 -5.57 -3.04
CA ASN A 99 -2.63 -6.60 -3.72
C ASN A 99 -2.16 -8.02 -3.29
N GLU A 100 -2.78 -9.07 -3.79
CA GLU A 100 -2.47 -10.45 -3.46
C GLU A 100 -1.01 -10.84 -3.78
N GLU A 101 -0.49 -10.36 -4.92
CA GLU A 101 0.90 -10.59 -5.33
C GLU A 101 1.86 -9.93 -4.34
N ASP A 102 1.53 -8.73 -3.89
CA ASP A 102 2.33 -7.98 -2.93
C ASP A 102 2.41 -8.71 -1.59
N PHE A 103 1.28 -9.21 -1.06
CA PHE A 103 1.25 -9.97 0.20
C PHE A 103 2.05 -11.27 0.09
N THR A 104 1.92 -11.97 -1.03
CA THR A 104 2.66 -13.22 -1.28
C THR A 104 4.16 -12.95 -1.42
N ALA A 105 4.53 -11.97 -2.25
CA ALA A 105 5.92 -11.69 -2.56
C ALA A 105 6.69 -11.08 -1.38
N CYS A 106 6.09 -10.08 -0.72
CA CYS A 106 6.74 -9.31 0.35
C CYS A 106 6.63 -9.95 1.72
N LEU A 107 5.52 -10.64 2.01
CA LEU A 107 5.24 -11.14 3.35
C LEU A 107 5.13 -12.68 3.41
N GLY A 108 4.95 -13.34 2.27
CA GLY A 108 4.83 -14.79 2.19
C GLY A 108 3.44 -15.32 2.54
N PHE A 109 2.41 -14.45 2.54
CA PHE A 109 1.02 -14.86 2.74
C PHE A 109 0.40 -15.21 1.38
N GLU A 110 0.01 -16.47 1.21
CA GLU A 110 -0.60 -16.93 -0.03
C GLU A 110 -2.13 -16.83 0.05
N VAL A 111 -2.74 -16.37 -1.05
CA VAL A 111 -4.19 -16.44 -1.26
C VAL A 111 -4.50 -17.82 -1.84
N GLU A 112 -5.22 -18.64 -1.10
CA GLU A 112 -5.60 -19.99 -1.54
C GLU A 112 -6.66 -19.90 -2.65
N GLY A 113 -6.52 -20.70 -3.73
CA GLY A 113 -7.52 -20.80 -4.78
C GLY A 113 -7.33 -19.86 -5.99
N ASN A 114 -6.20 -19.20 -6.12
CA ASN A 114 -5.86 -18.46 -7.34
C ASN A 114 -5.56 -19.42 -8.49
N ASP A 115 -6.55 -19.73 -9.31
CA ASP A 115 -6.32 -20.19 -10.68
C ASP A 115 -5.66 -19.06 -11.47
N GLU A 116 -4.74 -19.39 -12.39
CA GLU A 116 -4.01 -18.47 -13.27
C GLU A 116 -4.91 -17.52 -14.10
N ASN A 117 -6.22 -17.73 -14.06
CA ASN A 117 -7.25 -16.88 -14.61
C ASN A 117 -7.98 -16.14 -13.47
N LEU A 118 -7.47 -15.01 -13.03
CA LEU A 118 -8.05 -14.04 -12.09
C LEU A 118 -9.50 -13.54 -12.45
N SER A 119 -10.35 -14.42 -12.93
CA SER A 119 -11.68 -14.10 -13.44
C SER A 119 -12.74 -13.88 -12.35
N HIS A 120 -12.51 -14.38 -11.13
CA HIS A 120 -13.32 -14.11 -9.95
C HIS A 120 -12.39 -13.92 -8.75
N LEU A 121 -12.23 -12.66 -8.35
CA LEU A 121 -11.58 -12.32 -7.09
C LEU A 121 -12.48 -12.82 -5.95
N ASP A 122 -12.10 -13.95 -5.39
CA ASP A 122 -12.82 -14.55 -4.28
C ASP A 122 -12.54 -13.76 -3.00
N VAL A 123 -13.52 -12.99 -2.56
CA VAL A 123 -13.44 -12.18 -1.34
C VAL A 123 -13.17 -13.05 -0.11
N ASP A 124 -13.63 -14.30 -0.10
CA ASP A 124 -13.43 -15.23 1.01
C ASP A 124 -11.95 -15.66 1.11
N SER A 125 -11.27 -15.83 -0.02
CA SER A 125 -9.82 -16.10 -0.06
C SER A 125 -9.00 -14.93 0.46
N TYR A 126 -9.41 -13.68 0.15
CA TYR A 126 -8.80 -12.49 0.74
C TYR A 126 -9.03 -12.41 2.25
N ALA A 127 -10.24 -12.72 2.71
CA ALA A 127 -10.54 -12.75 4.14
C ALA A 127 -9.63 -13.74 4.88
N ALA A 128 -9.46 -14.94 4.33
CA ALA A 128 -8.58 -15.96 4.90
C ALA A 128 -7.09 -15.53 4.91
N MET A 129 -6.63 -14.83 3.86
CA MET A 129 -5.28 -14.25 3.85
C MET A 129 -5.14 -13.17 4.93
N ILE A 130 -6.11 -12.26 5.04
CA ILE A 130 -6.10 -11.19 6.04
C ILE A 130 -6.07 -11.76 7.45
N ASP A 131 -6.83 -12.82 7.73
CA ASP A 131 -6.82 -13.50 9.03
C ASP A 131 -5.41 -13.99 9.38
N LYS A 132 -4.70 -14.61 8.43
CA LYS A 132 -3.29 -15.02 8.61
C LYS A 132 -2.36 -13.83 8.86
N VAL A 133 -2.56 -12.73 8.11
CA VAL A 133 -1.75 -11.49 8.27
C VAL A 133 -1.91 -10.93 9.67
N VAL A 134 -3.11 -10.77 10.17
CA VAL A 134 -3.36 -10.14 11.47
C VAL A 134 -3.07 -11.07 12.66
N GLU A 135 -3.05 -12.38 12.43
CA GLU A 135 -2.58 -13.35 13.42
C GLU A 135 -1.06 -13.24 13.62
N GLU A 136 -0.28 -13.16 12.53
CA GLU A 136 1.18 -13.02 12.60
C GLU A 136 1.65 -11.59 12.92
N LEU A 137 0.88 -10.58 12.52
CA LEU A 137 1.19 -9.15 12.66
C LEU A 137 0.07 -8.44 13.43
N PRO A 138 -0.07 -8.67 14.74
CA PRO A 138 -1.19 -8.18 15.55
C PRO A 138 -1.22 -6.65 15.74
N ASN A 139 -0.14 -5.96 15.39
CA ASN A 139 -0.05 -4.50 15.35
C ASN A 139 -0.89 -3.90 14.22
N ILE A 140 -1.14 -4.64 13.13
CA ILE A 140 -1.92 -4.16 11.99
C ILE A 140 -3.40 -4.00 12.39
N SER A 141 -3.89 -2.79 12.26
CA SER A 141 -5.28 -2.42 12.57
C SER A 141 -6.18 -2.40 11.34
N VAL A 142 -5.61 -2.11 10.17
CA VAL A 142 -6.30 -2.07 8.87
C VAL A 142 -5.47 -2.77 7.80
N VAL A 143 -6.13 -3.62 7.02
CA VAL A 143 -5.58 -4.20 5.78
C VAL A 143 -6.47 -3.76 4.63
N SER A 144 -5.91 -3.29 3.53
CA SER A 144 -6.69 -2.89 2.36
C SER A 144 -6.06 -3.35 1.06
N THR A 145 -6.91 -3.79 0.14
CA THR A 145 -6.51 -4.37 -1.15
C THR A 145 -7.36 -3.80 -2.27
N THR A 146 -6.72 -3.36 -3.34
CA THR A 146 -7.42 -3.00 -4.58
C THR A 146 -7.74 -4.26 -5.39
N LEU A 147 -8.95 -4.31 -5.91
CA LEU A 147 -9.45 -5.40 -6.74
C LEU A 147 -9.57 -4.90 -8.18
N ARG A 148 -8.80 -5.48 -9.07
CA ARG A 148 -8.79 -5.09 -10.48
C ARG A 148 -8.96 -6.31 -11.38
N GLN A 149 -9.98 -6.29 -12.22
CA GLN A 149 -10.14 -7.25 -13.30
C GLN A 149 -9.91 -6.56 -14.65
N VAL A 150 -8.91 -7.03 -15.39
CA VAL A 150 -8.60 -6.50 -16.73
C VAL A 150 -9.56 -7.11 -17.74
N ARG A 151 -10.39 -6.29 -18.39
CA ARG A 151 -11.28 -6.71 -19.48
C ARG A 151 -10.60 -6.58 -20.84
N THR A 152 -9.94 -5.43 -21.06
CA THR A 152 -9.15 -5.14 -22.27
C THR A 152 -7.92 -4.32 -21.89
N ALA A 153 -7.10 -3.95 -22.87
CA ALA A 153 -5.93 -3.09 -22.63
C ALA A 153 -6.31 -1.72 -22.02
N SER A 154 -7.51 -1.21 -22.32
CA SER A 154 -8.00 0.10 -21.89
C SER A 154 -9.29 0.03 -21.05
N ARG A 155 -9.72 -1.16 -20.61
CA ARG A 155 -10.93 -1.34 -19.82
C ARG A 155 -10.70 -2.28 -18.65
N ASN A 156 -11.02 -1.81 -17.44
CA ASN A 156 -10.90 -2.60 -16.21
C ASN A 156 -12.18 -2.49 -15.37
N ASP A 157 -12.48 -3.54 -14.62
CA ASP A 157 -13.33 -3.40 -13.44
C ASP A 157 -12.43 -2.99 -12.27
N TRP A 158 -12.99 -2.15 -11.40
CA TRP A 158 -12.25 -1.59 -10.27
C TRP A 158 -13.10 -1.54 -9.02
N SER A 159 -12.58 -2.04 -7.93
CA SER A 159 -13.11 -1.92 -6.58
C SER A 159 -12.00 -2.09 -5.56
N ALA A 160 -12.33 -2.08 -4.28
CA ALA A 160 -11.40 -2.36 -3.22
C ALA A 160 -12.11 -3.02 -2.04
N ILE A 161 -11.34 -3.71 -1.22
CA ILE A 161 -11.76 -4.20 0.08
C ILE A 161 -10.87 -3.61 1.16
N ALA A 162 -11.40 -3.49 2.36
CA ALA A 162 -10.63 -3.16 3.54
C ALA A 162 -11.17 -3.96 4.73
N TRP A 163 -10.28 -4.31 5.63
CA TRP A 163 -10.58 -5.00 6.87
C TRP A 163 -10.07 -4.19 8.06
N SER A 164 -10.81 -4.21 9.16
CA SER A 164 -10.30 -3.76 10.46
C SER A 164 -10.86 -4.63 11.58
N LYS A 165 -10.09 -4.72 12.68
CA LYS A 165 -10.44 -5.55 13.86
C LYS A 165 -11.82 -5.24 14.44
N GLY A 166 -12.30 -3.98 14.34
CA GLY A 166 -13.59 -3.57 14.91
C GLY A 166 -14.77 -3.68 13.94
N THR A 167 -14.51 -3.65 12.61
CA THR A 167 -15.55 -3.59 11.58
C THR A 167 -15.67 -4.90 10.80
N GLY A 168 -14.57 -5.69 10.74
CA GLY A 168 -14.47 -6.82 9.82
C GLY A 168 -14.19 -6.36 8.39
N LEU A 169 -14.51 -7.19 7.39
CA LEU A 169 -14.28 -6.91 5.98
C LEU A 169 -15.41 -6.04 5.40
N VAL A 170 -15.04 -5.00 4.68
CA VAL A 170 -15.93 -4.13 3.91
C VAL A 170 -15.45 -4.02 2.48
N ARG A 171 -16.36 -3.71 1.54
CA ARG A 171 -16.07 -3.56 0.11
C ARG A 171 -16.58 -2.22 -0.40
N SER A 172 -15.81 -1.58 -1.27
CA SER A 172 -16.24 -0.39 -2.00
C SER A 172 -17.27 -0.75 -3.07
N VAL A 173 -17.97 0.26 -3.58
CA VAL A 173 -18.78 0.13 -4.79
C VAL A 173 -17.90 -0.37 -5.94
N GLU A 174 -18.40 -1.35 -6.66
CA GLU A 174 -17.76 -1.85 -7.88
C GLU A 174 -17.99 -0.86 -9.03
N ARG A 175 -16.92 -0.58 -9.76
CA ARG A 175 -16.91 0.28 -10.94
C ARG A 175 -16.54 -0.57 -12.15
N PRO A 176 -17.54 -1.20 -12.79
CA PRO A 176 -17.28 -2.06 -13.95
C PRO A 176 -16.94 -1.22 -15.17
N ASP A 177 -16.14 -1.83 -16.05
CA ASP A 177 -15.87 -1.33 -17.40
C ASP A 177 -15.35 0.11 -17.46
N LEU A 178 -14.48 0.50 -16.48
CA LEU A 178 -13.82 1.80 -16.49
C LEU A 178 -12.92 1.93 -17.73
N GLU A 179 -13.06 3.03 -18.44
CA GLU A 179 -12.13 3.42 -19.49
C GLU A 179 -10.84 3.98 -18.90
N ILE A 180 -9.75 3.26 -19.07
CA ILE A 180 -8.45 3.59 -18.48
C ILE A 180 -7.63 4.41 -19.49
N LEU A 181 -7.31 5.63 -19.13
CA LEU A 181 -6.45 6.53 -19.89
C LEU A 181 -4.98 6.37 -19.47
N ASP A 182 -4.73 6.28 -18.17
CA ASP A 182 -3.42 5.97 -17.61
C ASP A 182 -3.57 5.08 -16.38
N ARG A 183 -2.67 4.13 -16.20
CA ARG A 183 -2.68 3.23 -15.02
C ARG A 183 -1.77 3.70 -13.90
N VAL A 184 -0.86 4.61 -14.22
CA VAL A 184 0.09 5.15 -13.25
C VAL A 184 -0.64 6.01 -12.23
N GLY A 185 -0.27 5.91 -10.97
CA GLY A 185 -0.88 6.68 -9.88
C GLY A 185 -2.21 6.15 -9.34
N GLY A 186 -2.83 5.12 -9.95
CA GLY A 186 -4.08 4.54 -9.46
C GLY A 186 -3.96 3.97 -8.04
N GLY A 187 -2.86 3.26 -7.75
CA GLY A 187 -2.54 2.74 -6.41
C GLY A 187 -2.24 3.85 -5.41
N ASP A 188 -1.39 4.81 -5.79
CA ASP A 188 -1.03 5.94 -4.92
C ASP A 188 -2.26 6.80 -4.59
N SER A 189 -3.13 7.04 -5.57
CA SER A 189 -4.39 7.76 -5.37
C SER A 189 -5.37 6.99 -4.50
N PHE A 190 -5.42 5.65 -4.63
CA PHE A 190 -6.18 4.80 -3.72
C PHE A 190 -5.68 4.94 -2.29
N ALA A 191 -4.37 4.82 -2.07
CA ALA A 191 -3.76 4.96 -0.75
C ALA A 191 -4.04 6.34 -0.15
N ALA A 192 -3.90 7.41 -0.93
CA ALA A 192 -4.21 8.77 -0.50
C ALA A 192 -5.67 8.94 -0.08
N GLY A 193 -6.62 8.43 -0.87
CA GLY A 193 -8.05 8.49 -0.56
C GLY A 193 -8.42 7.66 0.67
N LEU A 194 -7.84 6.47 0.82
CA LEU A 194 -8.02 5.61 2.00
C LEU A 194 -7.53 6.32 3.27
N VAL A 195 -6.30 6.84 3.26
CA VAL A 195 -5.69 7.56 4.39
C VAL A 195 -6.52 8.78 4.76
N ALA A 196 -6.91 9.61 3.78
CA ALA A 196 -7.75 10.78 4.00
C ALA A 196 -9.10 10.38 4.64
N GLY A 197 -9.73 9.32 4.15
CA GLY A 197 -10.97 8.81 4.69
C GLY A 197 -10.84 8.32 6.14
N LEU A 198 -9.79 7.60 6.47
CA LEU A 198 -9.49 7.15 7.84
C LEU A 198 -9.23 8.34 8.77
N MET A 199 -8.47 9.32 8.34
CA MET A 199 -8.15 10.51 9.14
C MET A 199 -9.36 11.40 9.42
N GLU A 200 -10.28 11.53 8.45
CA GLU A 200 -11.41 12.46 8.57
C GLU A 200 -12.65 11.84 9.20
N THR A 201 -12.94 10.60 8.86
CA THR A 201 -14.21 9.98 9.26
C THR A 201 -14.05 8.92 10.33
N GLY A 202 -12.86 8.33 10.44
CA GLY A 202 -12.60 7.16 11.27
C GLY A 202 -13.38 5.90 10.87
N GLY A 203 -14.16 5.97 9.78
CA GLY A 203 -15.04 4.89 9.32
C GLY A 203 -14.44 4.13 8.13
N LEU A 204 -14.25 2.81 8.30
CA LEU A 204 -13.57 1.97 7.30
C LEU A 204 -14.32 1.92 5.96
N GLN A 205 -15.65 1.81 5.99
CA GLN A 205 -16.47 1.76 4.75
C GLN A 205 -16.28 3.02 3.91
N LYS A 206 -16.32 4.20 4.55
CA LYS A 206 -16.15 5.46 3.83
C LYS A 206 -14.72 5.65 3.35
N ALA A 207 -13.75 5.21 4.14
CA ALA A 207 -12.34 5.28 3.76
C ALA A 207 -12.03 4.44 2.51
N VAL A 208 -12.51 3.19 2.45
CA VAL A 208 -12.32 2.34 1.26
C VAL A 208 -13.06 2.87 0.03
N GLU A 209 -14.25 3.50 0.21
CA GLU A 209 -14.95 4.17 -0.87
C GLU A 209 -14.17 5.35 -1.45
N TRP A 210 -13.59 6.18 -0.58
CA TRP A 210 -12.76 7.30 -1.01
C TRP A 210 -11.50 6.81 -1.74
N GLY A 211 -10.82 5.80 -1.19
CA GLY A 211 -9.68 5.18 -1.86
C GLY A 211 -10.03 4.69 -3.26
N ALA A 212 -11.09 3.87 -3.37
CA ALA A 212 -11.52 3.32 -4.65
C ALA A 212 -11.97 4.40 -5.65
N ALA A 213 -12.63 5.46 -5.17
CA ALA A 213 -13.04 6.59 -6.01
C ALA A 213 -11.83 7.36 -6.55
N HIS A 214 -10.87 7.71 -5.69
CA HIS A 214 -9.66 8.43 -6.10
C HIS A 214 -8.79 7.60 -7.05
N GLY A 215 -8.62 6.30 -6.80
CA GLY A 215 -7.94 5.40 -7.72
C GLY A 215 -8.59 5.35 -9.10
N ALA A 216 -9.94 5.27 -9.15
CA ALA A 216 -10.68 5.30 -10.41
C ALA A 216 -10.51 6.63 -11.15
N LEU A 217 -10.61 7.76 -10.44
CA LEU A 217 -10.43 9.09 -11.02
C LEU A 217 -9.02 9.30 -11.58
N ALA A 218 -7.99 8.84 -10.88
CA ALA A 218 -6.63 8.91 -11.37
C ALA A 218 -6.47 8.13 -12.68
N MET A 219 -6.99 6.89 -12.74
CA MET A 219 -6.88 6.06 -13.95
C MET A 219 -7.70 6.56 -15.14
N THR A 220 -8.77 7.32 -14.91
CA THR A 220 -9.64 7.91 -15.95
C THR A 220 -9.23 9.33 -16.33
N THR A 221 -8.11 9.82 -15.82
CA THR A 221 -7.51 11.12 -16.14
C THR A 221 -6.17 10.89 -16.82
N PRO A 222 -5.79 11.65 -17.87
CA PRO A 222 -4.47 11.55 -18.47
C PRO A 222 -3.37 11.97 -17.48
N GLY A 223 -2.31 11.15 -17.40
CA GLY A 223 -1.19 11.36 -16.47
C GLY A 223 -1.43 10.73 -15.10
N ASP A 224 -0.44 10.87 -14.23
CA ASP A 224 -0.36 10.21 -12.92
C ASP A 224 -0.84 11.10 -11.75
N THR A 225 -1.39 12.26 -12.05
CA THR A 225 -1.84 13.24 -11.05
C THR A 225 -3.32 13.51 -11.20
N SER A 226 -4.09 13.20 -10.16
CA SER A 226 -5.50 13.54 -10.08
C SER A 226 -5.71 14.92 -9.45
N MET A 227 -6.56 15.73 -10.08
CA MET A 227 -7.05 17.01 -9.53
C MET A 227 -8.42 16.83 -8.85
N ALA A 228 -8.79 15.61 -8.52
CA ALA A 228 -10.06 15.31 -7.85
C ALA A 228 -10.12 15.99 -6.48
N THR A 229 -11.25 16.58 -6.18
CA THR A 229 -11.60 17.13 -4.86
C THR A 229 -12.57 16.18 -4.14
N ARG A 230 -12.88 16.50 -2.90
CA ARG A 230 -13.85 15.74 -2.08
C ARG A 230 -15.25 15.77 -2.67
#